data_865959d910f3058f623a4c3ffdbe2ed3
#
_entry.id   865959d910f3058f623a4c3ffdbe2ed3
#
_cell.length_a   1.000
_cell.length_b   1.000
_cell.length_c   1.000
_cell.angle_alpha   90.00
_cell.angle_beta   90.00
_cell.angle_gamma   90.00
#
_symmetry.space_group_name_H-M   'P 1'
#
loop_
_entity.id
_entity.type
_entity.pdbx_description
1 polymer ?
#
loop_
_entity_poly.entity_id
_entity_poly.type
_entity_poly.pdbx_seq_one_letter_code
_entity_poly.pdbx_strand_id
1 'polypeptide(L)'
;EIFPKNILMIGPTGVGKTEISRRLSKLASAPFLKVEATKFTEVGYVGRDVDQIVRDLIDSSIVMTKEKMRKEVETKAHAEAEKRVLKALTGEDARPQTIDMFKKKLRDGLLDDKEIELDIEESNNPMSIFEIPGQPGSNIGMMNLNDIFGKALGKKTKKIKVKISESYKILIKEEADKLLDEEKIIREAISAVEENGIIFLDEIDKICARADTKSADVSREGVQRDLLPLIEGTTVSTKYGPIKTDHILFIASGAFHVVKPSDLLPELQGRLPVRV
;
A
#
# COMPACT_ATOMS: atom_id res chain seq x y z
N GLU A 1 -0.46 -14.19 25.78
CA GLU A 1 -0.59 -13.17 24.72
C GLU A 1 -0.50 -11.80 25.34
N ILE A 2 0.32 -10.91 24.75
CA ILE A 2 0.44 -9.53 25.22
C ILE A 2 -0.36 -8.68 24.25
N PHE A 3 -1.47 -8.10 24.70
CA PHE A 3 -2.25 -7.15 23.92
C PHE A 3 -1.53 -5.79 23.88
N PRO A 4 -1.45 -5.12 22.70
CA PRO A 4 -0.88 -3.79 22.62
C PRO A 4 -1.71 -2.81 23.44
N LYS A 5 -1.05 -1.89 24.14
CA LYS A 5 -1.72 -0.82 24.85
C LYS A 5 -1.80 0.41 23.96
N ASN A 6 -3.01 0.77 23.59
CA ASN A 6 -3.26 1.94 22.75
C ASN A 6 -2.80 3.24 23.41
N ILE A 7 -2.37 4.19 22.60
CA ILE A 7 -1.69 5.41 23.05
C ILE A 7 -2.51 6.64 22.67
N LEU A 8 -2.62 7.59 23.60
CA LEU A 8 -3.11 8.94 23.35
C LEU A 8 -1.94 9.93 23.41
N MET A 9 -1.56 10.48 22.25
CA MET A 9 -0.54 11.52 22.14
C MET A 9 -1.15 12.91 22.22
N ILE A 10 -0.69 13.72 23.17
CA ILE A 10 -1.22 15.06 23.44
C ILE A 10 -0.11 16.08 23.18
N GLY A 11 -0.39 17.10 22.37
CA GLY A 11 0.56 18.15 22.12
C GLY A 11 0.23 18.98 20.88
N PRO A 12 0.82 20.17 20.72
CA PRO A 12 0.52 21.06 19.63
C PRO A 12 0.78 20.42 18.26
N THR A 13 0.16 20.98 17.22
CA THR A 13 0.44 20.55 15.84
C THR A 13 1.87 20.90 15.45
N GLY A 14 2.49 20.07 14.60
CA GLY A 14 3.84 20.32 14.09
C GLY A 14 5.00 19.81 14.97
N VAL A 15 4.75 19.23 16.14
CA VAL A 15 5.82 18.69 17.02
C VAL A 15 6.33 17.31 16.60
N GLY A 16 5.83 16.76 15.51
CA GLY A 16 6.34 15.48 14.95
C GLY A 16 5.64 14.20 15.42
N LYS A 17 4.48 14.28 16.09
CA LYS A 17 3.73 13.10 16.57
C LYS A 17 3.54 12.02 15.50
N THR A 18 3.03 12.41 14.33
CA THR A 18 2.84 11.50 13.18
C THR A 18 4.16 10.94 12.66
N GLU A 19 5.21 11.77 12.60
CA GLU A 19 6.51 11.35 12.07
C GLU A 19 7.19 10.33 12.98
N ILE A 20 7.10 10.50 14.30
CA ILE A 20 7.59 9.53 15.27
C ILE A 20 6.90 8.19 15.06
N SER A 21 5.56 8.17 14.99
CA SER A 21 4.79 6.94 14.79
C SER A 21 5.13 6.25 13.47
N ARG A 22 5.28 7.01 12.40
CA ARG A 22 5.68 6.49 11.08
C ARG A 22 7.10 5.93 11.08
N ARG A 23 8.05 6.57 11.77
CA ARG A 23 9.43 6.04 11.89
C ARG A 23 9.48 4.77 12.72
N LEU A 24 8.72 4.70 13.79
CA LEU A 24 8.62 3.48 14.61
C LEU A 24 8.02 2.32 13.79
N SER A 25 6.98 2.57 12.99
CA SER A 25 6.40 1.54 12.13
C SER A 25 7.40 1.02 11.08
N LYS A 26 8.20 1.92 10.49
CA LYS A 26 9.26 1.53 9.54
C LYS A 26 10.35 0.68 10.20
N LEU A 27 10.77 1.04 11.42
CA LEU A 27 11.75 0.27 12.18
C LEU A 27 11.23 -1.12 12.54
N ALA A 28 9.95 -1.22 12.89
CA ALA A 28 9.30 -2.49 13.20
C ALA A 28 8.90 -3.27 11.93
N SER A 29 9.07 -2.71 10.73
CA SER A 29 8.52 -3.28 9.48
C SER A 29 7.03 -3.59 9.57
N ALA A 30 6.28 -2.72 10.27
CA ALA A 30 4.86 -2.87 10.56
C ALA A 30 4.00 -2.11 9.56
N PRO A 31 2.84 -2.66 9.13
CA PRO A 31 1.86 -1.92 8.36
C PRO A 31 1.39 -0.67 9.12
N PHE A 32 1.39 0.48 8.46
CA PHE A 32 1.04 1.76 9.07
C PHE A 32 0.04 2.53 8.22
N LEU A 33 -1.02 3.02 8.88
CA LEU A 33 -2.00 3.89 8.27
C LEU A 33 -2.23 5.13 9.14
N LYS A 34 -2.18 6.32 8.53
CA LYS A 34 -2.63 7.57 9.15
C LYS A 34 -4.03 7.91 8.64
N VAL A 35 -4.94 8.20 9.56
CA VAL A 35 -6.31 8.64 9.28
C VAL A 35 -6.64 9.84 10.15
N GLU A 36 -7.34 10.83 9.58
CA GLU A 36 -7.87 11.95 10.33
C GLU A 36 -9.29 11.62 10.82
N ALA A 37 -9.54 11.70 12.12
CA ALA A 37 -10.84 11.38 12.72
C ALA A 37 -11.97 12.29 12.19
N THR A 38 -11.63 13.50 11.75
CA THR A 38 -12.57 14.46 11.15
C THR A 38 -13.21 13.98 9.85
N LYS A 39 -12.57 13.08 9.09
CA LYS A 39 -13.14 12.51 7.85
C LYS A 39 -14.49 11.82 8.08
N PHE A 40 -14.71 11.29 9.28
CA PHE A 40 -15.94 10.59 9.62
C PHE A 40 -17.05 11.50 10.15
N THR A 41 -16.77 12.81 10.34
CA THR A 41 -17.76 13.80 10.81
C THR A 41 -18.46 14.55 9.68
N GLU A 42 -18.00 14.43 8.44
CA GLU A 42 -18.56 15.20 7.32
C GLU A 42 -19.97 14.71 6.94
N VAL A 43 -20.90 15.66 6.79
CA VAL A 43 -22.30 15.42 6.42
C VAL A 43 -22.33 15.02 4.93
N GLY A 44 -22.75 13.79 4.64
CA GLY A 44 -22.84 13.27 3.26
C GLY A 44 -22.09 11.95 3.03
N TYR A 45 -21.25 11.51 3.95
CA TYR A 45 -20.75 10.15 3.96
C TYR A 45 -21.90 9.23 4.38
N VAL A 46 -22.46 8.54 3.42
CA VAL A 46 -23.53 7.54 3.66
C VAL A 46 -22.89 6.35 4.37
N GLY A 47 -23.18 6.22 5.67
CA GLY A 47 -22.60 5.22 6.54
C GLY A 47 -21.14 5.55 6.87
N ARG A 48 -20.91 5.95 8.11
CA ARG A 48 -19.55 6.15 8.66
C ARG A 48 -18.84 4.81 8.70
N ASP A 49 -18.29 4.41 7.54
CA ASP A 49 -17.64 3.12 7.43
C ASP A 49 -16.21 3.23 7.99
N VAL A 50 -16.12 3.20 9.33
CA VAL A 50 -14.82 3.16 10.02
C VAL A 50 -14.05 1.88 9.72
N ASP A 51 -14.72 0.82 9.22
CA ASP A 51 -14.07 -0.40 8.74
C ASP A 51 -13.16 -0.13 7.53
N GLN A 52 -13.41 0.97 6.81
CA GLN A 52 -12.53 1.39 5.71
C GLN A 52 -11.08 1.61 6.17
N ILE A 53 -10.87 2.00 7.43
CA ILE A 53 -9.55 2.12 8.05
C ILE A 53 -8.78 0.80 7.95
N VAL A 54 -9.43 -0.30 8.30
CA VAL A 54 -8.79 -1.64 8.25
C VAL A 54 -8.59 -2.10 6.82
N ARG A 55 -9.54 -1.79 5.92
CA ARG A 55 -9.41 -2.10 4.48
C ARG A 55 -8.23 -1.36 3.84
N ASP A 56 -8.04 -0.09 4.19
CA ASP A 56 -6.91 0.71 3.69
C ASP A 56 -5.57 0.22 4.30
N LEU A 57 -5.59 -0.23 5.56
CA LEU A 57 -4.40 -0.78 6.22
C LEU A 57 -3.94 -2.08 5.54
N ILE A 58 -4.87 -3.00 5.21
CA ILE A 58 -4.49 -4.23 4.50
C ILE A 58 -4.03 -3.94 3.08
N ASP A 59 -4.63 -3.01 2.36
CA ASP A 59 -4.15 -2.61 1.03
C ASP A 59 -2.70 -2.10 1.10
N SER A 60 -2.36 -1.28 2.11
CA SER A 60 -0.99 -0.84 2.38
C SER A 60 -0.05 -2.00 2.72
N SER A 61 -0.52 -2.96 3.53
CA SER A 61 0.26 -4.14 3.92
C SER A 61 0.56 -5.04 2.74
N ILE A 62 -0.40 -5.24 1.82
CA ILE A 62 -0.19 -6.02 0.59
C ILE A 62 0.95 -5.42 -0.24
N VAL A 63 0.94 -4.10 -0.43
CA VAL A 63 2.02 -3.41 -1.18
C VAL A 63 3.38 -3.62 -0.49
N MET A 64 3.43 -3.42 0.82
CA MET A 64 4.67 -3.58 1.61
C MET A 64 5.20 -5.03 1.56
N THR A 65 4.32 -6.01 1.72
CA THR A 65 4.68 -7.44 1.68
C THR A 65 5.16 -7.83 0.28
N LYS A 66 4.49 -7.35 -0.76
CA LYS A 66 4.90 -7.59 -2.16
C LYS A 66 6.29 -7.02 -2.45
N GLU A 67 6.58 -5.81 -1.98
CA GLU A 67 7.91 -5.20 -2.13
C GLU A 67 8.99 -5.98 -1.38
N LYS A 68 8.69 -6.46 -0.16
CA LYS A 68 9.61 -7.31 0.60
C LYS A 68 9.92 -8.61 -0.16
N MET A 69 8.90 -9.31 -0.62
CA MET A 69 9.06 -10.58 -1.37
C MET A 69 9.77 -10.37 -2.71
N ARG A 70 9.54 -9.25 -3.41
CA ARG A 70 10.30 -8.93 -4.63
C ARG A 70 11.80 -8.85 -4.37
N LYS A 71 12.22 -8.23 -3.26
CA LYS A 71 13.65 -8.17 -2.88
C LYS A 71 14.23 -9.55 -2.62
N GLU A 72 13.46 -10.46 -2.03
CA GLU A 72 13.90 -11.83 -1.77
C GLU A 72 14.18 -12.62 -3.07
N VAL A 73 13.41 -12.36 -4.12
CA VAL A 73 13.54 -13.03 -5.41
C VAL A 73 14.38 -12.23 -6.44
N GLU A 74 14.89 -11.07 -6.07
CA GLU A 74 15.57 -10.12 -6.99
C GLU A 74 16.73 -10.75 -7.74
N THR A 75 17.55 -11.54 -7.07
CA THR A 75 18.70 -12.22 -7.72
C THR A 75 18.25 -13.17 -8.83
N LYS A 76 17.17 -13.93 -8.59
CA LYS A 76 16.60 -14.85 -9.58
C LYS A 76 15.94 -14.07 -10.73
N ALA A 77 15.17 -13.03 -10.38
CA ALA A 77 14.54 -12.15 -11.36
C ALA A 77 15.56 -11.46 -12.26
N HIS A 78 16.71 -11.01 -11.71
CA HIS A 78 17.81 -10.44 -12.49
C HIS A 78 18.40 -11.45 -13.47
N ALA A 79 18.59 -12.69 -13.07
CA ALA A 79 19.10 -13.73 -13.95
C ALA A 79 18.15 -14.04 -15.13
N GLU A 80 16.84 -14.05 -14.88
CA GLU A 80 15.84 -14.24 -15.94
C GLU A 80 15.74 -13.00 -16.85
N ALA A 81 15.82 -11.78 -16.29
CA ALA A 81 15.88 -10.56 -17.06
C ALA A 81 17.12 -10.52 -18.00
N GLU A 82 18.31 -10.91 -17.51
CA GLU A 82 19.54 -11.03 -18.33
C GLU A 82 19.33 -11.98 -19.52
N LYS A 83 18.67 -13.12 -19.29
CA LYS A 83 18.34 -14.08 -20.38
C LYS A 83 17.42 -13.46 -21.43
N ARG A 84 16.40 -12.71 -21.02
CA ARG A 84 15.47 -12.04 -21.95
C ARG A 84 16.16 -10.96 -22.76
N VAL A 85 17.03 -10.15 -22.16
CA VAL A 85 17.85 -9.15 -22.87
C VAL A 85 18.77 -9.83 -23.87
N LEU A 86 19.45 -10.92 -23.49
CA LEU A 86 20.29 -11.70 -24.38
C LEU A 86 19.51 -12.24 -25.57
N LYS A 87 18.31 -12.82 -25.32
CA LYS A 87 17.43 -13.34 -26.37
C LYS A 87 17.01 -12.22 -27.35
N ALA A 88 16.68 -11.04 -26.85
CA ALA A 88 16.34 -9.88 -27.67
C ALA A 88 17.51 -9.38 -28.53
N LEU A 89 18.76 -9.51 -28.04
CA LEU A 89 19.97 -9.11 -28.74
C LEU A 89 20.45 -10.10 -29.79
N THR A 90 20.32 -11.41 -29.53
CA THR A 90 20.94 -12.46 -30.31
C THR A 90 19.96 -13.29 -31.13
N GLY A 91 18.65 -13.19 -30.82
CA GLY A 91 17.62 -14.07 -31.38
C GLY A 91 17.54 -15.41 -30.65
N GLU A 92 16.54 -16.24 -31.03
CA GLU A 92 16.26 -17.52 -30.36
C GLU A 92 17.29 -18.61 -30.70
N ASP A 93 17.85 -18.58 -31.90
CA ASP A 93 18.73 -19.64 -32.43
C ASP A 93 20.24 -19.28 -32.35
N ALA A 94 20.62 -18.39 -31.45
CA ALA A 94 22.02 -17.94 -31.34
C ALA A 94 22.94 -19.06 -30.81
N ARG A 95 24.15 -19.13 -31.39
CA ARG A 95 25.16 -20.09 -30.93
C ARG A 95 25.66 -19.75 -29.52
N PRO A 96 25.99 -20.74 -28.68
CA PRO A 96 26.46 -20.50 -27.31
C PRO A 96 27.60 -19.49 -27.18
N GLN A 97 28.56 -19.56 -28.09
CA GLN A 97 29.72 -18.62 -28.15
C GLN A 97 29.27 -17.16 -28.37
N THR A 98 28.23 -16.93 -29.17
CA THR A 98 27.67 -15.61 -29.41
C THR A 98 26.98 -15.08 -28.16
N ILE A 99 26.22 -15.94 -27.48
CA ILE A 99 25.53 -15.59 -26.22
C ILE A 99 26.54 -15.19 -25.16
N ASP A 100 27.62 -15.97 -24.97
CA ASP A 100 28.67 -15.69 -23.98
C ASP A 100 29.42 -14.36 -24.29
N MET A 101 29.67 -14.07 -25.58
CA MET A 101 30.25 -12.81 -25.98
C MET A 101 29.33 -11.60 -25.63
N PHE A 102 28.05 -11.70 -25.95
CA PHE A 102 27.09 -10.64 -25.63
C PHE A 102 26.89 -10.50 -24.14
N LYS A 103 26.84 -11.60 -23.38
CA LYS A 103 26.75 -11.62 -21.93
C LYS A 103 27.92 -10.86 -21.27
N LYS A 104 29.14 -11.07 -21.78
CA LYS A 104 30.32 -10.33 -21.32
C LYS A 104 30.19 -8.83 -21.62
N LYS A 105 29.79 -8.45 -22.83
CA LYS A 105 29.59 -7.04 -23.22
C LYS A 105 28.49 -6.35 -22.40
N LEU A 106 27.43 -7.07 -22.05
CA LEU A 106 26.36 -6.55 -21.17
C LEU A 106 26.89 -6.26 -19.76
N ARG A 107 27.66 -7.19 -19.19
CA ARG A 107 28.26 -7.02 -17.85
C ARG A 107 29.33 -5.92 -17.81
N ASP A 108 30.02 -5.71 -18.91
CA ASP A 108 31.02 -4.64 -19.09
C ASP A 108 30.36 -3.26 -19.36
N GLY A 109 28.99 -3.18 -19.46
CA GLY A 109 28.24 -1.95 -19.71
C GLY A 109 28.38 -1.40 -21.16
N LEU A 110 29.00 -2.15 -22.07
CA LEU A 110 29.29 -1.70 -23.43
C LEU A 110 28.05 -1.59 -24.33
N LEU A 111 26.90 -2.08 -23.87
CA LEU A 111 25.66 -2.14 -24.64
C LEU A 111 24.53 -1.33 -24.01
N ASP A 112 24.79 -0.59 -22.94
CA ASP A 112 23.76 0.09 -22.11
C ASP A 112 22.88 1.07 -22.90
N ASP A 113 23.47 1.77 -23.89
CA ASP A 113 22.77 2.74 -24.75
C ASP A 113 22.10 2.12 -25.98
N LYS A 114 22.32 0.82 -26.22
CA LYS A 114 21.71 0.13 -27.35
C LYS A 114 20.23 -0.08 -27.12
N GLU A 115 19.40 0.21 -28.12
CA GLU A 115 17.98 -0.05 -28.11
C GLU A 115 17.66 -1.51 -28.45
N ILE A 116 16.73 -2.11 -27.73
CA ILE A 116 16.18 -3.44 -27.98
C ILE A 116 14.65 -3.40 -28.00
N GLU A 117 14.06 -4.30 -28.76
CA GLU A 117 12.62 -4.56 -28.74
C GLU A 117 12.31 -5.64 -27.70
N LEU A 118 11.40 -5.36 -26.80
CA LEU A 118 10.96 -6.27 -25.75
C LEU A 118 9.45 -6.47 -25.81
N ASP A 119 9.03 -7.70 -25.65
CA ASP A 119 7.64 -8.04 -25.38
C ASP A 119 7.41 -7.97 -23.88
N ILE A 120 6.56 -7.01 -23.43
CA ILE A 120 6.21 -6.80 -22.03
C ILE A 120 4.73 -7.20 -21.83
N GLU A 121 4.44 -7.92 -20.75
CA GLU A 121 3.06 -8.22 -20.37
C GLU A 121 2.36 -6.93 -19.93
N GLU A 122 1.19 -6.62 -20.52
CA GLU A 122 0.33 -5.54 -20.04
C GLU A 122 -0.16 -5.87 -18.63
N SER A 123 0.41 -5.21 -17.64
CA SER A 123 -0.11 -5.25 -16.27
C SER A 123 -1.47 -4.55 -16.25
N ASN A 124 -2.54 -5.28 -15.93
CA ASN A 124 -3.90 -4.75 -15.73
C ASN A 124 -4.00 -3.86 -14.46
N ASN A 125 -2.95 -3.19 -14.07
CA ASN A 125 -2.96 -2.26 -12.96
C ASN A 125 -3.27 -0.85 -13.51
N PRO A 126 -4.45 -0.27 -13.25
CA PRO A 126 -4.83 1.05 -13.78
C PRO A 126 -3.93 2.20 -13.29
N MET A 127 -2.97 1.93 -12.41
CA MET A 127 -2.05 2.92 -11.85
C MET A 127 -0.66 2.95 -12.52
N SER A 128 -0.39 2.11 -13.52
CA SER A 128 0.89 2.14 -14.26
C SER A 128 0.76 2.81 -15.62
N ILE A 129 0.05 3.91 -15.70
CA ILE A 129 0.22 4.86 -16.80
C ILE A 129 1.51 5.63 -16.48
N PHE A 130 2.64 5.05 -16.86
CA PHE A 130 3.87 5.82 -16.99
C PHE A 130 3.59 6.86 -18.08
N GLU A 131 3.50 8.12 -17.68
CA GLU A 131 3.57 9.24 -18.60
C GLU A 131 4.89 9.15 -19.37
N ILE A 132 4.81 8.73 -20.62
CA ILE A 132 5.91 8.88 -21.56
C ILE A 132 5.96 10.39 -21.88
N PRO A 133 7.03 11.11 -21.54
CA PRO A 133 7.14 12.52 -21.89
C PRO A 133 7.16 12.65 -23.42
N GLY A 134 6.08 13.15 -24.02
CA GLY A 134 6.13 13.50 -25.43
C GLY A 134 4.85 13.30 -26.26
N GLN A 135 3.73 12.81 -25.75
CA GLN A 135 2.49 12.80 -26.54
C GLN A 135 1.29 13.31 -25.73
N PRO A 136 0.77 14.50 -26.01
CA PRO A 136 -0.48 14.96 -25.45
C PRO A 136 -1.66 14.42 -26.27
N GLY A 137 -2.58 13.74 -25.59
CA GLY A 137 -3.95 13.62 -26.00
C GLY A 137 -4.33 12.47 -26.94
N SER A 138 -4.92 11.42 -26.37
CA SER A 138 -6.00 10.71 -27.08
C SER A 138 -7.03 10.14 -26.10
N ASN A 139 -8.18 10.80 -26.08
CA ASN A 139 -9.54 10.34 -25.82
C ASN A 139 -9.77 9.15 -24.87
N ILE A 140 -10.19 9.50 -23.69
CA ILE A 140 -11.14 8.75 -22.85
C ILE A 140 -12.47 8.70 -23.62
N GLY A 141 -12.82 7.55 -24.13
CA GLY A 141 -14.14 7.36 -24.71
C GLY A 141 -14.23 6.22 -25.71
N MET A 142 -14.17 5.00 -25.20
CA MET A 142 -14.88 3.81 -25.73
C MET A 142 -14.52 2.62 -24.83
N MET A 143 -15.45 2.19 -24.01
CA MET A 143 -15.40 0.86 -23.39
C MET A 143 -15.42 -0.16 -24.51
N ASN A 144 -14.25 -0.64 -24.89
CA ASN A 144 -14.12 -1.66 -25.91
C ASN A 144 -14.64 -3.00 -25.39
N LEU A 145 -15.63 -3.54 -26.05
CA LEU A 145 -16.10 -4.93 -25.91
C LEU A 145 -14.96 -5.97 -26.00
N ASN A 146 -13.79 -5.59 -26.49
CA ASN A 146 -12.56 -6.40 -26.49
C ASN A 146 -12.01 -6.73 -25.08
N ASP A 147 -12.34 -5.97 -24.05
CA ASP A 147 -11.87 -6.27 -22.69
C ASP A 147 -12.61 -7.46 -22.05
N ILE A 148 -13.82 -7.74 -22.50
CA ILE A 148 -14.61 -8.89 -22.02
C ILE A 148 -14.14 -10.18 -22.70
N PHE A 149 -13.73 -10.12 -23.96
CA PHE A 149 -13.19 -11.27 -24.71
C PHE A 149 -11.70 -11.53 -24.47
N GLY A 150 -10.94 -10.54 -24.03
CA GLY A 150 -9.49 -10.65 -23.77
C GLY A 150 -9.12 -11.53 -22.56
N LYS A 151 -10.07 -11.79 -21.65
CA LYS A 151 -9.86 -12.72 -20.51
C LYS A 151 -9.82 -14.19 -20.91
N ALA A 152 -10.23 -14.56 -22.12
CA ALA A 152 -10.26 -15.94 -22.60
C ALA A 152 -9.07 -16.31 -23.52
N LEU A 153 -8.29 -15.35 -24.00
CA LEU A 153 -7.22 -15.56 -24.98
C LEU A 153 -5.90 -14.87 -24.57
N GLY A 154 -5.17 -15.44 -23.62
CA GLY A 154 -3.75 -15.16 -23.41
C GLY A 154 -3.42 -13.71 -22.95
N LYS A 155 -2.39 -13.58 -22.12
CA LYS A 155 -1.85 -12.30 -21.67
C LYS A 155 -1.48 -11.42 -22.88
N LYS A 156 -2.04 -10.21 -22.97
CA LYS A 156 -1.66 -9.24 -24.02
C LYS A 156 -0.22 -8.80 -23.78
N THR A 157 0.65 -9.01 -24.75
CA THR A 157 2.01 -8.49 -24.76
C THR A 157 2.09 -7.25 -25.64
N LYS A 158 2.78 -6.22 -25.19
CA LYS A 158 3.08 -5.00 -25.94
C LYS A 158 4.56 -4.96 -26.28
N LYS A 159 4.88 -4.71 -27.56
CA LYS A 159 6.26 -4.46 -27.98
C LYS A 159 6.68 -3.05 -27.67
N ILE A 160 7.77 -2.90 -26.94
CA ILE A 160 8.36 -1.60 -26.64
C ILE A 160 9.83 -1.57 -27.10
N LYS A 161 10.28 -0.38 -27.54
CA LYS A 161 11.68 -0.10 -27.82
C LYS A 161 12.25 0.68 -26.63
N VAL A 162 13.26 0.14 -25.99
CA VAL A 162 13.91 0.75 -24.82
C VAL A 162 15.41 0.49 -24.84
N LYS A 163 16.18 1.38 -24.20
CA LYS A 163 17.61 1.15 -23.95
C LYS A 163 17.82 -0.03 -23.02
N ILE A 164 18.92 -0.75 -23.21
CA ILE A 164 19.25 -1.92 -22.37
C ILE A 164 19.32 -1.54 -20.88
N SER A 165 19.92 -0.40 -20.54
CA SER A 165 19.99 0.10 -19.15
C SER A 165 18.62 0.30 -18.50
N GLU A 166 17.62 0.74 -19.27
CA GLU A 166 16.24 0.92 -18.79
C GLU A 166 15.45 -0.39 -18.79
N SER A 167 15.75 -1.28 -19.75
CA SER A 167 15.08 -2.57 -19.90
C SER A 167 15.21 -3.46 -18.65
N TYR A 168 16.37 -3.44 -17.98
CA TYR A 168 16.61 -4.21 -16.76
C TYR A 168 15.62 -3.85 -15.64
N LYS A 169 15.33 -2.56 -15.43
CA LYS A 169 14.38 -2.12 -14.38
C LYS A 169 12.98 -2.68 -14.61
N ILE A 170 12.56 -2.70 -15.89
CA ILE A 170 11.23 -3.20 -16.27
C ILE A 170 11.19 -4.73 -16.16
N LEU A 171 12.18 -5.41 -16.74
CA LEU A 171 12.22 -6.86 -16.79
C LEU A 171 12.42 -7.49 -15.43
N ILE A 172 13.30 -6.94 -14.57
CA ILE A 172 13.50 -7.47 -13.21
C ILE A 172 12.19 -7.39 -12.41
N LYS A 173 11.43 -6.30 -12.55
CA LYS A 173 10.14 -6.16 -11.88
C LYS A 173 9.14 -7.18 -12.39
N GLU A 174 9.04 -7.36 -13.71
CA GLU A 174 8.15 -8.34 -14.34
C GLU A 174 8.50 -9.77 -13.96
N GLU A 175 9.79 -10.14 -14.02
CA GLU A 175 10.24 -11.48 -13.66
C GLU A 175 10.11 -11.74 -12.15
N ALA A 176 10.34 -10.73 -11.30
CA ALA A 176 10.07 -10.84 -9.87
C ALA A 176 8.58 -11.09 -9.61
N ASP A 177 7.68 -10.36 -10.28
CA ASP A 177 6.23 -10.55 -10.12
C ASP A 177 5.78 -11.95 -10.56
N LYS A 178 6.39 -12.56 -11.57
CA LYS A 178 6.12 -13.95 -11.98
C LYS A 178 6.56 -14.99 -10.95
N LEU A 179 7.57 -14.66 -10.15
CA LEU A 179 8.10 -15.53 -9.09
C LEU A 179 7.32 -15.39 -7.77
N LEU A 180 6.41 -14.44 -7.67
CA LEU A 180 5.62 -14.19 -6.46
C LEU A 180 4.38 -15.10 -6.43
N ASP A 181 4.10 -15.62 -5.25
CA ASP A 181 2.87 -16.33 -4.92
C ASP A 181 1.87 -15.33 -4.29
N GLU A 182 0.82 -14.99 -5.03
CA GLU A 182 -0.21 -14.03 -4.57
C GLU A 182 -0.92 -14.51 -3.30
N GLU A 183 -1.20 -15.80 -3.16
CA GLU A 183 -1.84 -16.34 -1.96
C GLU A 183 -0.92 -16.21 -0.74
N LYS A 184 0.38 -16.44 -0.93
CA LYS A 184 1.37 -16.25 0.13
C LYS A 184 1.46 -14.78 0.55
N ILE A 185 1.47 -13.84 -0.42
CA ILE A 185 1.46 -12.40 -0.15
C ILE A 185 0.26 -12.02 0.70
N ILE A 186 -0.94 -12.48 0.32
CA ILE A 186 -2.17 -12.17 1.05
C ILE A 186 -2.10 -12.71 2.48
N ARG A 187 -1.71 -13.96 2.67
CA ARG A 187 -1.57 -14.57 4.01
C ARG A 187 -0.58 -13.82 4.89
N GLU A 188 0.61 -13.51 4.38
CA GLU A 188 1.63 -12.77 5.14
C GLU A 188 1.20 -11.33 5.44
N ALA A 189 0.49 -10.68 4.51
CA ALA A 189 -0.01 -9.34 4.72
C ALA A 189 -1.12 -9.28 5.77
N ILE A 190 -2.04 -10.25 5.80
CA ILE A 190 -3.08 -10.37 6.83
C ILE A 190 -2.42 -10.59 8.19
N SER A 191 -1.51 -11.56 8.32
CA SER A 191 -0.78 -11.82 9.56
C SER A 191 -0.02 -10.58 10.05
N ALA A 192 0.64 -9.84 9.13
CA ALA A 192 1.34 -8.61 9.48
C ALA A 192 0.40 -7.50 10.00
N VAL A 193 -0.82 -7.39 9.44
CA VAL A 193 -1.82 -6.43 9.91
C VAL A 193 -2.35 -6.85 11.29
N GLU A 194 -2.75 -8.11 11.44
CA GLU A 194 -3.34 -8.61 12.68
C GLU A 194 -2.35 -8.57 13.85
N GLU A 195 -1.06 -8.88 13.62
CA GLU A 195 -0.06 -8.98 14.68
C GLU A 195 0.70 -7.69 14.96
N ASN A 196 0.91 -6.87 13.94
CA ASN A 196 1.83 -5.72 14.01
C ASN A 196 1.24 -4.43 13.42
N GLY A 197 -0.02 -4.43 12.97
CA GLY A 197 -0.65 -3.27 12.37
C GLY A 197 -0.67 -2.05 13.29
N ILE A 198 -0.41 -0.86 12.75
CA ILE A 198 -0.46 0.40 13.49
C ILE A 198 -1.41 1.37 12.77
N ILE A 199 -2.43 1.83 13.48
CA ILE A 199 -3.36 2.86 13.02
C ILE A 199 -3.12 4.13 13.81
N PHE A 200 -2.78 5.22 13.11
CA PHE A 200 -2.61 6.53 13.70
C PHE A 200 -3.84 7.39 13.41
N LEU A 201 -4.64 7.63 14.45
CA LEU A 201 -5.85 8.46 14.41
C LEU A 201 -5.47 9.90 14.77
N ASP A 202 -5.37 10.77 13.77
CA ASP A 202 -5.05 12.18 13.98
C ASP A 202 -6.32 13.02 14.26
N GLU A 203 -6.13 14.18 14.86
CA GLU A 203 -7.20 15.13 15.18
C GLU A 203 -8.33 14.57 16.04
N ILE A 204 -8.03 13.66 16.98
CA ILE A 204 -9.03 13.04 17.86
C ILE A 204 -9.76 14.08 18.74
N ASP A 205 -9.11 15.19 19.05
CA ASP A 205 -9.68 16.32 19.78
C ASP A 205 -10.81 17.04 19.02
N LYS A 206 -10.86 16.91 17.70
CA LYS A 206 -11.90 17.50 16.87
C LYS A 206 -13.24 16.75 16.90
N ILE A 207 -13.21 15.50 17.32
CA ILE A 207 -14.41 14.67 17.48
C ILE A 207 -14.91 14.64 18.94
N CYS A 208 -14.30 15.43 19.85
CA CYS A 208 -14.85 15.67 21.18
C CYS A 208 -16.12 16.52 21.11
N ALA A 209 -17.10 16.24 21.97
CA ALA A 209 -18.28 17.09 22.13
C ALA A 209 -17.89 18.48 22.64
N ARG A 210 -18.55 19.54 22.11
CA ARG A 210 -18.40 20.90 22.61
C ARG A 210 -19.70 21.33 23.27
N ALA A 211 -19.61 21.97 24.42
CA ALA A 211 -20.78 22.39 25.23
C ALA A 211 -21.77 23.32 24.50
N ASP A 212 -21.37 23.93 23.38
CA ASP A 212 -22.11 25.05 22.75
C ASP A 212 -22.93 24.70 21.49
N THR A 213 -22.91 23.44 20.95
CA THR A 213 -23.60 23.12 19.68
C THR A 213 -24.24 21.73 19.66
N LYS A 214 -25.52 21.66 20.03
CA LYS A 214 -26.27 20.40 20.20
C LYS A 214 -26.39 19.48 18.95
N SER A 215 -26.40 19.99 17.72
CA SER A 215 -26.58 19.15 16.51
C SER A 215 -25.27 18.60 15.94
N ALA A 216 -24.18 19.33 16.04
CA ALA A 216 -22.86 18.87 15.59
C ALA A 216 -22.23 17.85 16.56
N ASP A 217 -22.63 17.88 17.84
CA ASP A 217 -22.10 17.01 18.88
C ASP A 217 -22.56 15.54 18.71
N VAL A 218 -23.78 15.32 18.24
CA VAL A 218 -24.31 13.96 17.95
C VAL A 218 -23.44 13.27 16.86
N SER A 219 -23.01 14.01 15.86
CA SER A 219 -22.14 13.47 14.80
C SER A 219 -20.74 13.10 15.33
N ARG A 220 -20.14 13.93 16.18
CA ARG A 220 -18.81 13.72 16.77
C ARG A 220 -18.80 12.56 17.74
N GLU A 221 -19.77 12.51 18.66
CA GLU A 221 -19.94 11.40 19.60
C GLU A 221 -20.20 10.10 18.86
N GLY A 222 -20.99 10.14 17.78
CA GLY A 222 -21.23 8.98 16.92
C GLY A 222 -19.94 8.41 16.34
N VAL A 223 -19.00 9.24 15.86
CA VAL A 223 -17.70 8.78 15.35
C VAL A 223 -16.89 8.08 16.45
N GLN A 224 -16.89 8.63 17.68
CA GLN A 224 -16.20 7.97 18.78
C GLN A 224 -16.79 6.59 19.08
N ARG A 225 -18.13 6.45 19.04
CA ARG A 225 -18.81 5.16 19.24
C ARG A 225 -18.55 4.17 18.09
N ASP A 226 -18.46 4.66 16.85
CA ASP A 226 -18.17 3.82 15.69
C ASP A 226 -16.71 3.30 15.71
N LEU A 227 -15.75 4.07 16.28
CA LEU A 227 -14.37 3.65 16.45
C LEU A 227 -14.15 2.64 17.57
N LEU A 228 -15.02 2.61 18.58
CA LEU A 228 -14.87 1.74 19.75
C LEU A 228 -14.72 0.25 19.40
N PRO A 229 -15.59 -0.36 18.56
CA PRO A 229 -15.45 -1.77 18.20
C PRO A 229 -14.09 -2.10 17.57
N LEU A 230 -13.54 -1.20 16.71
CA LEU A 230 -12.24 -1.41 16.11
C LEU A 230 -11.12 -1.42 17.16
N ILE A 231 -11.19 -0.50 18.13
CA ILE A 231 -10.16 -0.34 19.18
C ILE A 231 -10.30 -1.44 20.25
N GLU A 232 -11.50 -1.96 20.45
CA GLU A 232 -11.78 -3.04 21.41
C GLU A 232 -11.43 -4.43 20.88
N GLY A 233 -11.40 -4.59 19.58
CA GLY A 233 -11.21 -5.85 18.88
C GLY A 233 -12.51 -6.30 18.22
N THR A 234 -12.48 -6.40 16.91
CA THR A 234 -13.57 -6.90 16.06
C THR A 234 -13.00 -7.57 14.82
N THR A 235 -13.88 -8.20 14.05
CA THR A 235 -13.51 -8.78 12.76
C THR A 235 -14.09 -7.95 11.62
N VAL A 236 -13.23 -7.42 10.77
CA VAL A 236 -13.62 -6.63 9.60
C VAL A 236 -13.50 -7.46 8.34
N SER A 237 -14.56 -7.48 7.54
CA SER A 237 -14.55 -8.16 6.24
C SER A 237 -13.87 -7.30 5.19
N THR A 238 -12.90 -7.90 4.49
CA THR A 238 -12.16 -7.25 3.40
C THR A 238 -12.20 -8.11 2.12
N LYS A 239 -11.79 -7.55 1.00
CA LYS A 239 -11.67 -8.30 -0.27
C LYS A 239 -10.61 -9.42 -0.23
N TYR A 240 -9.74 -9.43 0.78
CA TYR A 240 -8.70 -10.45 0.99
C TYR A 240 -9.08 -11.48 2.06
N GLY A 241 -10.18 -11.28 2.74
CA GLY A 241 -10.67 -12.12 3.84
C GLY A 241 -10.96 -11.31 5.11
N PRO A 242 -11.41 -11.96 6.17
CA PRO A 242 -11.66 -11.32 7.47
C PRO A 242 -10.34 -10.97 8.15
N ILE A 243 -10.30 -9.82 8.84
CA ILE A 243 -9.16 -9.32 9.62
C ILE A 243 -9.62 -9.01 11.02
N LYS A 244 -8.89 -9.54 12.01
CA LYS A 244 -9.10 -9.25 13.43
C LYS A 244 -8.31 -8.03 13.87
N THR A 245 -8.93 -7.14 14.64
CA THR A 245 -8.29 -5.90 15.07
C THR A 245 -7.73 -5.98 16.50
N ASP A 246 -7.83 -7.11 17.18
CA ASP A 246 -7.48 -7.29 18.60
C ASP A 246 -6.04 -6.90 18.94
N HIS A 247 -5.09 -7.14 18.04
CA HIS A 247 -3.67 -6.84 18.26
C HIS A 247 -3.17 -5.64 17.44
N ILE A 248 -4.06 -4.93 16.72
CA ILE A 248 -3.68 -3.70 16.04
C ILE A 248 -3.45 -2.61 17.08
N LEU A 249 -2.31 -1.91 16.98
CA LEU A 249 -1.99 -0.78 17.85
C LEU A 249 -2.67 0.49 17.33
N PHE A 250 -3.54 1.07 18.14
CA PHE A 250 -4.15 2.37 17.86
C PHE A 250 -3.38 3.47 18.60
N ILE A 251 -2.96 4.48 17.86
CA ILE A 251 -2.32 5.68 18.39
C ILE A 251 -3.21 6.86 18.04
N ALA A 252 -3.94 7.39 19.01
CA ALA A 252 -4.74 8.60 18.84
C ALA A 252 -3.89 9.85 19.11
N SER A 253 -4.07 10.90 18.34
CA SER A 253 -3.34 12.17 18.45
C SER A 253 -4.28 13.36 18.41
N GLY A 254 -4.07 14.31 19.29
CA GLY A 254 -4.82 15.58 19.32
C GLY A 254 -4.01 16.71 19.95
N ALA A 255 -4.38 17.94 19.58
CA ALA A 255 -3.76 19.13 20.15
C ALA A 255 -4.35 19.49 21.52
N PHE A 256 -5.64 19.20 21.74
CA PHE A 256 -6.38 19.46 22.97
C PHE A 256 -6.27 20.90 23.49
N HIS A 257 -6.24 21.90 22.57
CA HIS A 257 -6.17 23.30 22.96
C HIS A 257 -7.49 23.86 23.48
N VAL A 258 -8.61 23.42 22.91
CA VAL A 258 -9.96 23.91 23.24
C VAL A 258 -10.74 22.92 24.09
N VAL A 259 -10.52 21.64 23.85
CA VAL A 259 -11.13 20.51 24.57
C VAL A 259 -10.07 19.77 25.37
N LYS A 260 -10.48 19.02 26.37
CA LYS A 260 -9.60 18.20 27.21
C LYS A 260 -9.71 16.73 26.82
N PRO A 261 -8.71 15.89 27.10
CA PRO A 261 -8.82 14.44 26.93
C PRO A 261 -10.01 13.83 27.70
N SER A 262 -10.45 14.46 28.81
CA SER A 262 -11.65 14.08 29.57
C SER A 262 -12.96 14.33 28.84
N ASP A 263 -12.96 15.06 27.74
CA ASP A 263 -14.15 15.35 26.92
C ASP A 263 -14.38 14.25 25.83
N LEU A 264 -13.47 13.29 25.72
CA LEU A 264 -13.70 12.04 25.00
C LEU A 264 -14.69 11.16 25.77
N LEU A 265 -15.43 10.31 25.08
CA LEU A 265 -16.28 9.31 25.73
C LEU A 265 -15.47 8.49 26.73
N PRO A 266 -16.02 8.22 27.94
CA PRO A 266 -15.33 7.45 28.99
C PRO A 266 -14.82 6.10 28.50
N GLU A 267 -15.60 5.42 27.65
CA GLU A 267 -15.24 4.12 27.06
C GLU A 267 -14.00 4.25 26.19
N LEU A 268 -13.92 5.29 25.34
CA LEU A 268 -12.77 5.54 24.48
C LEU A 268 -11.53 5.93 25.29
N GLN A 269 -11.71 6.73 26.36
CA GLN A 269 -10.62 7.05 27.29
C GLN A 269 -10.03 5.80 27.95
N GLY A 270 -10.87 4.85 28.33
CA GLY A 270 -10.47 3.58 28.92
C GLY A 270 -9.67 2.69 27.98
N ARG A 271 -9.89 2.84 26.65
CA ARG A 271 -9.18 2.08 25.62
C ARG A 271 -7.89 2.77 25.12
N LEU A 272 -7.60 3.98 25.59
CA LEU A 272 -6.37 4.73 25.34
C LEU A 272 -5.61 4.97 26.67
N PRO A 273 -5.14 3.91 27.35
CA PRO A 273 -4.61 4.01 28.71
C PRO A 273 -3.24 4.70 28.79
N VAL A 274 -2.46 4.67 27.72
CA VAL A 274 -1.14 5.29 27.68
C VAL A 274 -1.27 6.72 27.18
N ARG A 275 -0.89 7.70 27.99
CA ARG A 275 -0.91 9.13 27.63
C ARG A 275 0.52 9.68 27.54
N VAL A 276 0.82 10.32 26.43
CA VAL A 276 2.17 10.85 26.13
C VAL A 276 2.07 12.30 25.67
#